data_6110be0a95a912b4ff5b1ab2d151742c
#
_entry.id   6110be0a95a912b4ff5b1ab2d151742c
#
_cell.length_a   1.000
_cell.length_b   1.000
_cell.length_c   1.000
_cell.angle_alpha   90.00
_cell.angle_beta   90.00
_cell.angle_gamma   90.00
#
_symmetry.space_group_name_H-M   'P 1'
#
loop_
_entity.id
_entity.type
_entity.pdbx_description
1 polymer ?
#
loop_
_entity_poly.entity_id
_entity_poly.type
_entity_poly.pdbx_seq_one_letter_code
_entity_poly.pdbx_strand_id
1 'polypeptide(L)'
;AEGDELHPPENVARMAAGRPLADADREGWLAAIGARLAGAAARGEGFVVSCSALKRAYRDRLRAAAPLLRFVYLHGTPALLGARLAARRGHYMPASLLPSQLQTLEPPGADEGVLAFDIAESPVAIVQRIVRSLEPT
;
A
#
# COMPACT_ATOMS: atom_id res chain seq x y z
N ALA A 1 -6.33 -6.83 5.63
CA ALA A 1 -6.24 -7.59 4.37
C ALA A 1 -4.98 -7.18 3.61
N GLU A 2 -4.47 -8.06 2.79
CA GLU A 2 -3.34 -7.76 1.92
C GLU A 2 -3.83 -7.39 0.53
N GLY A 3 -3.53 -6.15 0.09
CA GLY A 3 -3.98 -5.65 -1.21
C GLY A 3 -3.47 -6.46 -2.39
N ASP A 4 -2.26 -7.02 -2.28
CA ASP A 4 -1.70 -7.84 -3.35
C ASP A 4 -2.51 -9.09 -3.66
N GLU A 5 -3.32 -9.58 -2.73
CA GLU A 5 -4.22 -10.71 -2.97
C GLU A 5 -5.43 -10.35 -3.84
N LEU A 6 -5.69 -9.06 -4.05
CA LEU A 6 -6.80 -8.58 -4.87
C LEU A 6 -6.44 -8.38 -6.34
N HIS A 7 -5.20 -8.65 -6.73
CA HIS A 7 -4.79 -8.61 -8.13
C HIS A 7 -5.43 -9.75 -8.93
N PRO A 8 -5.84 -9.49 -10.19
CA PRO A 8 -6.27 -10.56 -11.07
C PRO A 8 -5.11 -11.53 -11.37
N PRO A 9 -5.42 -12.80 -11.73
CA PRO A 9 -4.39 -13.83 -11.93
C PRO A 9 -3.29 -13.45 -12.92
N GLU A 10 -3.61 -12.75 -13.99
CA GLU A 10 -2.61 -12.31 -14.97
C GLU A 10 -1.60 -11.31 -14.38
N ASN A 11 -2.03 -10.45 -13.46
CA ASN A 11 -1.13 -9.54 -12.76
C ASN A 11 -0.22 -10.28 -11.80
N VAL A 12 -0.77 -11.25 -11.06
CA VAL A 12 0.01 -12.11 -10.16
C VAL A 12 1.10 -12.83 -10.94
N ALA A 13 0.76 -13.39 -12.10
CA ALA A 13 1.71 -14.11 -12.96
C ALA A 13 2.83 -13.19 -13.44
N ARG A 14 2.52 -11.95 -13.86
CA ARG A 14 3.52 -10.97 -14.31
C ARG A 14 4.48 -10.62 -13.18
N MET A 15 3.95 -10.28 -12.01
CA MET A 15 4.79 -9.88 -10.88
C MET A 15 5.64 -11.03 -10.36
N ALA A 16 5.08 -12.24 -10.31
CA ALA A 16 5.83 -13.43 -9.91
C ALA A 16 6.98 -13.72 -10.88
N ALA A 17 6.83 -13.37 -12.16
CA ALA A 17 7.88 -13.47 -13.17
C ALA A 17 8.87 -12.28 -13.15
N GLY A 18 8.75 -11.34 -12.22
CA GLY A 18 9.60 -10.17 -12.11
C GLY A 18 9.28 -9.05 -13.08
N ARG A 19 8.06 -9.04 -13.64
CA ARG A 19 7.62 -8.01 -14.59
C ARG A 19 6.80 -6.94 -13.88
N PRO A 20 7.17 -5.64 -14.00
CA PRO A 20 6.36 -4.57 -13.42
C PRO A 20 5.03 -4.40 -14.15
N LEU A 21 4.03 -3.88 -13.42
CA LEU A 21 2.71 -3.59 -13.97
C LEU A 21 2.65 -2.17 -14.53
N ALA A 22 1.88 -1.98 -15.60
CA ALA A 22 1.51 -0.66 -16.12
C ALA A 22 0.27 -0.12 -15.38
N ASP A 23 -0.04 1.17 -15.57
CA ASP A 23 -1.22 1.79 -14.95
C ASP A 23 -2.52 1.07 -15.33
N ALA A 24 -2.67 0.70 -16.60
CA ALA A 24 -3.86 -0.03 -17.07
C ALA A 24 -4.03 -1.38 -16.35
N ASP A 25 -2.93 -2.06 -16.04
CA ASP A 25 -2.97 -3.34 -15.32
C ASP A 25 -3.48 -3.20 -13.89
N ARG A 26 -3.35 -2.00 -13.30
CA ARG A 26 -3.71 -1.72 -11.91
C ARG A 26 -5.13 -1.23 -11.73
N GLU A 27 -5.84 -0.86 -12.79
CA GLU A 27 -7.17 -0.26 -12.67
C GLU A 27 -8.17 -1.16 -11.95
N GLY A 28 -8.28 -2.43 -12.35
CA GLY A 28 -9.18 -3.39 -11.71
C GLY A 28 -8.78 -3.69 -10.26
N TRP A 29 -7.50 -3.73 -9.98
CA TRP A 29 -6.97 -3.93 -8.63
C TRP A 29 -7.32 -2.76 -7.70
N LEU A 30 -7.11 -1.52 -8.15
CA LEU A 30 -7.48 -0.33 -7.37
C LEU A 30 -8.98 -0.25 -7.14
N ALA A 31 -9.79 -0.60 -8.14
CA ALA A 31 -11.24 -0.66 -8.00
C ALA A 31 -11.66 -1.70 -6.96
N ALA A 32 -11.03 -2.87 -6.94
CA ALA A 32 -11.31 -3.92 -5.96
C ALA A 32 -10.96 -3.48 -4.53
N ILE A 33 -9.82 -2.83 -4.34
CA ILE A 33 -9.42 -2.28 -3.03
C ILE A 33 -10.41 -1.20 -2.60
N GLY A 34 -10.72 -0.26 -3.49
CA GLY A 34 -11.66 0.81 -3.20
C GLY A 34 -13.04 0.29 -2.79
N ALA A 35 -13.54 -0.74 -3.46
CA ALA A 35 -14.82 -1.38 -3.12
C ALA A 35 -14.80 -2.01 -1.72
N ARG A 36 -13.68 -2.66 -1.35
CA ARG A 36 -13.53 -3.26 -0.01
C ARG A 36 -13.53 -2.17 1.08
N LEU A 37 -12.81 -1.09 0.85
CA LEU A 37 -12.75 0.05 1.77
C LEU A 37 -14.12 0.73 1.91
N ALA A 38 -14.79 1.00 0.81
CA ALA A 38 -16.11 1.62 0.80
C ALA A 38 -17.15 0.74 1.48
N GLY A 39 -17.11 -0.57 1.23
CA GLY A 39 -18.02 -1.53 1.87
C GLY A 39 -17.84 -1.58 3.38
N ALA A 40 -16.62 -1.61 3.87
CA ALA A 40 -16.33 -1.59 5.30
C ALA A 40 -16.83 -0.28 5.95
N ALA A 41 -16.58 0.86 5.32
CA ALA A 41 -17.05 2.16 5.80
C ALA A 41 -18.58 2.20 5.88
N ALA A 42 -19.27 1.67 4.87
CA ALA A 42 -20.74 1.63 4.85
C ALA A 42 -21.31 0.77 5.98
N ARG A 43 -20.58 -0.26 6.41
CA ARG A 43 -20.99 -1.12 7.54
C ARG A 43 -20.53 -0.61 8.90
N GLY A 44 -19.81 0.51 8.94
CA GLY A 44 -19.22 1.03 10.18
C GLY A 44 -18.13 0.13 10.75
N GLU A 45 -17.48 -0.67 9.91
CA GLU A 45 -16.43 -1.60 10.32
C GLU A 45 -15.04 -1.00 10.13
N GLY A 46 -14.13 -1.27 11.06
CA GLY A 46 -12.71 -0.98 10.88
C GLY A 46 -12.12 -1.92 9.83
N PHE A 47 -11.29 -1.37 8.94
CA PHE A 47 -10.66 -2.16 7.89
C PHE A 47 -9.27 -1.60 7.58
N VAL A 48 -8.28 -2.48 7.53
CA VAL A 48 -6.90 -2.13 7.18
C VAL A 48 -6.48 -2.97 5.99
N VAL A 49 -5.92 -2.33 4.98
CA VAL A 49 -5.39 -3.02 3.80
C VAL A 49 -4.00 -2.49 3.47
N SER A 50 -3.06 -3.39 3.23
CA SER A 50 -1.75 -3.04 2.69
C SER A 50 -1.87 -2.84 1.17
N CYS A 51 -1.24 -1.78 0.67
CA CYS A 51 -1.35 -1.42 -0.74
C CYS A 51 -0.13 -0.64 -1.18
N SER A 52 0.43 -0.97 -2.35
CA SER A 52 1.58 -0.24 -2.86
C SER A 52 1.27 1.19 -3.29
N ALA A 53 0.03 1.53 -3.63
CA ALA A 53 -0.49 2.88 -3.91
C ALA A 53 0.60 3.90 -4.35
N LEU A 54 1.43 3.53 -5.31
CA LEU A 54 2.70 4.19 -5.61
C LEU A 54 2.54 5.60 -6.19
N LYS A 55 1.50 5.83 -6.98
CA LYS A 55 1.24 7.13 -7.60
C LYS A 55 0.13 7.87 -6.88
N ARG A 56 0.23 9.19 -6.89
CA ARG A 56 -0.84 10.03 -6.34
C ARG A 56 -2.19 9.73 -6.99
N ALA A 57 -2.22 9.52 -8.30
CA ALA A 57 -3.45 9.17 -9.00
C ALA A 57 -4.11 7.91 -8.44
N TYR A 58 -3.33 6.91 -8.03
CA TYR A 58 -3.85 5.70 -7.39
C TYR A 58 -4.46 6.02 -6.04
N ARG A 59 -3.77 6.82 -5.23
CA ARG A 59 -4.26 7.25 -3.91
C ARG A 59 -5.53 8.08 -4.03
N ASP A 60 -5.59 8.97 -5.02
CA ASP A 60 -6.78 9.80 -5.27
C ASP A 60 -8.00 8.93 -5.65
N ARG A 61 -7.80 7.86 -6.42
CA ARG A 61 -8.87 6.91 -6.73
C ARG A 61 -9.40 6.24 -5.46
N LEU A 62 -8.51 5.84 -4.57
CA LEU A 62 -8.91 5.21 -3.30
C LEU A 62 -9.63 6.22 -2.40
N ARG A 63 -9.18 7.46 -2.34
CA ARG A 63 -9.86 8.53 -1.59
C ARG A 63 -11.25 8.81 -2.13
N ALA A 64 -11.42 8.80 -3.44
CA ALA A 64 -12.73 9.00 -4.06
C ALA A 64 -13.71 7.88 -3.71
N ALA A 65 -13.22 6.63 -3.64
CA ALA A 65 -14.05 5.48 -3.24
C ALA A 65 -14.37 5.47 -1.75
N ALA A 66 -13.45 5.94 -0.90
CA ALA A 66 -13.58 5.92 0.54
C ALA A 66 -13.08 7.26 1.13
N PRO A 67 -13.93 8.31 1.19
CA PRO A 67 -13.49 9.66 1.57
C PRO A 67 -12.90 9.79 2.97
N LEU A 68 -13.23 8.89 3.91
CA LEU A 68 -12.69 8.90 5.26
C LEU A 68 -11.40 8.08 5.41
N LEU A 69 -10.88 7.57 4.32
CA LEU A 69 -9.66 6.76 4.30
C LEU A 69 -8.47 7.55 4.87
N ARG A 70 -7.70 6.88 5.71
CA ARG A 70 -6.44 7.40 6.23
C ARG A 70 -5.29 6.59 5.63
N PHE A 71 -4.32 7.28 5.08
CA PHE A 71 -3.12 6.64 4.54
C PHE A 71 -1.99 6.66 5.57
N VAL A 72 -1.31 5.52 5.67
CA VAL A 72 -0.06 5.40 6.43
C VAL A 72 1.03 5.06 5.43
N TYR A 73 2.05 5.89 5.36
CA TYR A 73 3.19 5.68 4.46
C TYR A 73 4.36 5.12 5.25
N LEU A 74 4.71 3.88 4.95
CA LEU A 74 5.87 3.22 5.54
C LEU A 74 7.05 3.36 4.57
N HIS A 75 8.06 4.11 4.94
CA HIS A 75 9.20 4.38 4.08
C HIS A 75 10.52 3.94 4.73
N GLY A 76 11.54 3.79 3.92
CA GLY A 76 12.87 3.43 4.40
C GLY A 76 13.90 3.53 3.27
N THR A 77 15.17 3.30 3.61
CA THR A 77 16.21 3.24 2.60
C THR A 77 16.00 2.05 1.66
N PRO A 78 16.46 2.13 0.40
CA PRO A 78 16.40 0.97 -0.51
C PRO A 78 17.08 -0.27 0.06
N ALA A 79 18.18 -0.11 0.78
CA ALA A 79 18.89 -1.23 1.40
C ALA A 79 18.04 -1.94 2.46
N LEU A 80 17.37 -1.17 3.35
CA LEU A 80 16.52 -1.73 4.39
C LEU A 80 15.27 -2.37 3.79
N LEU A 81 14.61 -1.70 2.84
CA LEU A 81 13.46 -2.24 2.13
C LEU A 81 13.81 -3.55 1.43
N GLY A 82 14.93 -3.59 0.73
CA GLY A 82 15.41 -4.78 0.04
C GLY A 82 15.67 -5.94 1.00
N ALA A 83 16.31 -5.68 2.14
CA ALA A 83 16.55 -6.68 3.16
C ALA A 83 15.25 -7.25 3.75
N ARG A 84 14.27 -6.38 4.05
CA ARG A 84 12.96 -6.79 4.56
C ARG A 84 12.18 -7.62 3.56
N LEU A 85 12.18 -7.24 2.28
CA LEU A 85 11.52 -8.00 1.22
C LEU A 85 12.18 -9.34 0.97
N ALA A 86 13.51 -9.40 0.98
CA ALA A 86 14.24 -10.65 0.80
C ALA A 86 13.99 -11.66 1.94
N ALA A 87 13.76 -11.17 3.15
CA ALA A 87 13.44 -12.00 4.30
C ALA A 87 11.98 -12.43 4.36
N ARG A 88 11.10 -11.78 3.59
CA ARG A 88 9.66 -12.07 3.57
C ARG A 88 9.40 -13.43 2.95
N ARG A 89 8.48 -14.21 3.56
CA ARG A 89 8.10 -15.53 3.09
C ARG A 89 6.63 -15.59 2.73
N GLY A 90 6.28 -16.53 1.85
CA GLY A 90 4.88 -16.80 1.49
C GLY A 90 4.24 -15.74 0.60
N HIS A 91 5.02 -14.83 0.00
CA HIS A 91 4.51 -13.83 -0.92
C HIS A 91 5.00 -14.09 -2.34
N TYR A 92 4.11 -13.95 -3.33
CA TYR A 92 4.43 -14.24 -4.72
C TYR A 92 5.33 -13.18 -5.39
N MET A 93 5.33 -11.95 -4.86
CA MET A 93 6.07 -10.85 -5.46
C MET A 93 7.54 -10.94 -5.08
N PRO A 94 8.47 -11.06 -6.06
CA PRO A 94 9.90 -11.14 -5.75
C PRO A 94 10.47 -9.78 -5.36
N ALA A 95 11.52 -9.80 -4.52
CA ALA A 95 12.23 -8.60 -4.11
C ALA A 95 12.86 -7.84 -5.31
N SER A 96 13.09 -8.52 -6.44
CA SER A 96 13.61 -7.92 -7.67
C SER A 96 12.71 -6.82 -8.26
N LEU A 97 11.45 -6.74 -7.86
CA LEU A 97 10.53 -5.66 -8.29
C LEU A 97 10.75 -4.34 -7.53
N LEU A 98 11.51 -4.35 -6.44
CA LEU A 98 11.71 -3.15 -5.63
C LEU A 98 12.27 -1.96 -6.44
N PRO A 99 13.30 -2.10 -7.27
CA PRO A 99 13.82 -0.96 -8.04
C PRO A 99 12.75 -0.32 -8.93
N SER A 100 11.92 -1.11 -9.61
CA SER A 100 10.85 -0.58 -10.45
C SER A 100 9.77 0.11 -9.63
N GLN A 101 9.44 -0.42 -8.46
CA GLN A 101 8.46 0.19 -7.56
C GLN A 101 8.97 1.54 -7.02
N LEU A 102 10.25 1.63 -6.64
CA LEU A 102 10.84 2.87 -6.17
C LEU A 102 10.91 3.93 -7.28
N GLN A 103 11.13 3.53 -8.53
CA GLN A 103 11.06 4.45 -9.67
C GLN A 103 9.65 4.96 -9.93
N THR A 104 8.66 4.12 -9.74
CA THR A 104 7.24 4.45 -9.96
C THR A 104 6.67 5.29 -8.80
N LEU A 105 7.22 5.13 -7.61
CA LEU A 105 6.73 5.81 -6.42
C LEU A 105 6.78 7.32 -6.57
N GLU A 106 5.62 7.94 -6.37
CA GLU A 106 5.48 9.39 -6.15
C GLU A 106 5.30 9.58 -4.65
N PRO A 107 6.33 10.03 -3.92
CA PRO A 107 6.20 10.20 -2.47
C PRO A 107 5.02 11.11 -2.13
N PRO A 108 4.23 10.79 -1.09
CA PRO A 108 3.09 11.62 -0.71
C PRO A 108 3.54 13.04 -0.38
N GLY A 109 2.82 14.01 -0.94
CA GLY A 109 3.04 15.43 -0.64
C GLY A 109 2.41 15.83 0.69
N ALA A 110 2.84 16.97 1.23
CA ALA A 110 2.33 17.51 2.48
C ALA A 110 0.81 17.74 2.44
N ASP A 111 0.27 18.06 1.27
CA ASP A 111 -1.16 18.31 1.05
C ASP A 111 -2.02 17.05 1.10
N GLU A 112 -1.42 15.87 1.07
CA GLU A 112 -2.18 14.60 1.13
C GLU A 112 -2.57 14.20 2.56
N GLY A 113 -1.98 14.78 3.58
CA GLY A 113 -2.31 14.47 4.97
C GLY A 113 -1.96 13.05 5.40
N VAL A 114 -0.97 12.45 4.78
CA VAL A 114 -0.55 11.08 5.03
C VAL A 114 0.30 11.00 6.29
N LEU A 115 0.09 9.96 7.11
CA LEU A 115 0.94 9.68 8.26
C LEU A 115 2.18 8.90 7.79
N ALA A 116 3.37 9.46 7.97
CA ALA A 116 4.61 8.85 7.48
C ALA A 116 5.46 8.31 8.63
N PHE A 117 5.97 7.09 8.48
CA PHE A 117 6.83 6.42 9.47
C PHE A 117 8.01 5.74 8.81
N ASP A 118 9.18 5.88 9.41
CA ASP A 118 10.39 5.17 8.95
C ASP A 118 10.35 3.73 9.48
N ILE A 119 10.54 2.76 8.58
CA ILE A 119 10.54 1.33 8.93
C ILE A 119 11.78 0.91 9.72
N ALA A 120 12.76 1.78 9.91
CA ALA A 120 13.86 1.53 10.84
C ALA A 120 13.36 1.41 12.28
N GLU A 121 12.23 2.05 12.61
CA GLU A 121 11.54 1.82 13.89
C GLU A 121 10.92 0.43 13.92
N SER A 122 10.73 -0.12 15.14
CA SER A 122 10.10 -1.44 15.27
C SER A 122 8.64 -1.40 14.84
N PRO A 123 8.08 -2.50 14.31
CA PRO A 123 6.65 -2.56 13.97
C PRO A 123 5.74 -2.22 15.14
N VAL A 124 6.08 -2.65 16.36
CA VAL A 124 5.29 -2.35 17.56
C VAL A 124 5.27 -0.85 17.84
N ALA A 125 6.42 -0.18 17.77
CA ALA A 125 6.51 1.26 17.98
C ALA A 125 5.72 2.04 16.92
N ILE A 126 5.80 1.62 15.66
CA ILE A 126 5.06 2.24 14.57
C ILE A 126 3.54 2.11 14.80
N VAL A 127 3.06 0.91 15.12
CA VAL A 127 1.63 0.66 15.37
C VAL A 127 1.12 1.51 16.53
N GLN A 128 1.88 1.62 17.62
CA GLN A 128 1.49 2.45 18.76
C GLN A 128 1.35 3.94 18.35
N ARG A 129 2.26 4.43 17.53
CA ARG A 129 2.20 5.83 17.04
C ARG A 129 1.04 6.04 16.08
N ILE A 130 0.73 5.07 15.23
CA ILE A 130 -0.44 5.12 14.34
C ILE A 130 -1.71 5.21 15.15
N VAL A 131 -1.87 4.33 16.13
CA VAL A 131 -3.07 4.30 16.98
C VAL A 131 -3.28 5.64 17.68
N ARG A 132 -2.23 6.22 18.27
CA ARG A 132 -2.31 7.54 18.89
C ARG A 132 -2.73 8.63 17.91
N SER A 133 -2.22 8.57 16.67
CA SER A 133 -2.54 9.57 15.64
C SER A 133 -3.99 9.50 15.18
N LEU A 134 -4.62 8.33 15.31
CA LEU A 134 -6.01 8.09 14.92
C LEU A 134 -7.00 8.30 16.06
N GLU A 135 -6.53 8.46 17.29
CA GLU A 135 -7.41 8.70 18.43
C GLU A 135 -8.08 10.07 18.32
N PRO A 136 -9.38 10.18 18.68
CA PRO A 136 -10.05 11.49 18.74
C PRO A 136 -9.39 12.36 19.81
N THR A 137 -9.21 13.61 19.49
CA THR A 137 -8.69 14.63 20.43
C THR A 137 -9.79 15.20 21.31
#